data_56e606c1052aeef1ffabb240f63a3f0b
#
_entry.id   56e606c1052aeef1ffabb240f63a3f0b
#
_cell.length_a   1.000
_cell.length_b   1.000
_cell.length_c   1.000
_cell.angle_alpha   90.00
_cell.angle_beta   90.00
_cell.angle_gamma   90.00
#
_symmetry.space_group_name_H-M   'P 1'
#
loop_
_entity.id
_entity.type
_entity.pdbx_description
1 polymer ?
#
loop_
_entity_poly.entity_id
_entity_poly.type
_entity_poly.pdbx_seq_one_letter_code
_entity_poly.pdbx_strand_id
1 'polypeptide(L)'
;MIYQFCKDFNYDVSDFDGFVISFGDLKDDLKLPTVIDCSFVSTEEILKKNLKGKFFLLNLNEESIKELHEKNKDFYGHFVVNLDDVRLTENFCLKHGINKFFLETKDRTLHNIHQKIADLFDFCANDGIWPEIILTSPDVYNPDADLEEFSKFYDDYNKEHVSVMTKHPEAYRIYWYHQN
;
A
#
# COMPACT_ATOMS: atom_id res chain seq x y z
N MET A 1 2.98 -7.07 7.01
CA MET A 1 3.06 -5.71 7.60
C MET A 1 1.66 -5.15 7.81
N ILE A 2 1.47 -4.36 8.84
CA ILE A 2 0.21 -3.68 9.14
C ILE A 2 0.44 -2.17 8.96
N TYR A 3 -0.32 -1.55 8.07
CA TYR A 3 -0.30 -0.10 7.85
C TYR A 3 -1.50 0.54 8.53
N GLN A 4 -1.27 1.58 9.29
CA GLN A 4 -2.36 2.35 9.88
C GLN A 4 -2.75 3.51 8.95
N PHE A 5 -4.05 3.62 8.67
CA PHE A 5 -4.61 4.80 8.02
C PHE A 5 -4.76 5.92 9.07
N CYS A 6 -3.95 6.97 8.94
CA CYS A 6 -3.91 8.06 9.93
C CYS A 6 -4.30 9.40 9.32
N LYS A 7 -5.15 10.13 10.04
CA LYS A 7 -5.31 11.58 9.86
C LYS A 7 -4.42 12.38 10.82
N ASP A 8 -4.00 11.78 11.94
CA ASP A 8 -3.21 12.43 12.98
C ASP A 8 -2.07 11.51 13.49
N PHE A 9 -0.86 12.07 13.64
CA PHE A 9 0.37 11.34 14.03
C PHE A 9 0.55 11.11 15.55
N ASN A 10 -0.50 11.18 16.35
CA ASN A 10 -0.43 11.06 17.82
C ASN A 10 -0.60 9.61 18.33
N TYR A 11 -0.10 8.61 17.60
CA TYR A 11 -0.22 7.21 17.96
C TYR A 11 1.08 6.64 18.54
N ASP A 12 0.94 5.67 19.45
CA ASP A 12 2.07 4.85 19.87
C ASP A 12 2.50 3.97 18.69
N VAL A 13 3.72 4.20 18.19
CA VAL A 13 4.29 3.51 17.02
C VAL A 13 4.59 2.03 17.25
N SER A 14 4.26 1.48 18.44
CA SER A 14 4.48 0.06 18.75
C SER A 14 3.50 -0.89 18.06
N ASP A 15 2.35 -0.37 17.57
CA ASP A 15 1.23 -1.20 17.16
C ASP A 15 1.11 -1.45 15.65
N PHE A 16 1.96 -0.82 14.82
CA PHE A 16 1.92 -1.00 13.38
C PHE A 16 3.29 -0.79 12.73
N ASP A 17 3.42 -1.24 11.46
CA ASP A 17 4.68 -1.29 10.73
C ASP A 17 4.88 -0.08 9.80
N GLY A 18 3.82 0.68 9.53
CA GLY A 18 3.85 1.84 8.64
C GLY A 18 2.55 2.63 8.62
N PHE A 19 2.55 3.73 7.86
CA PHE A 19 1.40 4.63 7.71
C PHE A 19 0.87 4.67 6.30
N VAL A 20 -0.44 4.97 6.17
CA VAL A 20 -1.02 5.51 4.93
C VAL A 20 -1.61 6.88 5.26
N ILE A 21 -1.15 7.91 4.57
CA ILE A 21 -1.52 9.31 4.83
C ILE A 21 -1.80 10.06 3.53
N SER A 22 -2.62 11.11 3.62
CA SER A 22 -2.77 12.05 2.50
C SER A 22 -1.53 12.94 2.37
N PHE A 23 -1.19 13.33 1.14
CA PHE A 23 -0.04 14.22 0.88
C PHE A 23 -0.12 15.54 1.67
N GLY A 24 -1.34 16.09 1.85
CA GLY A 24 -1.57 17.31 2.63
C GLY A 24 -1.25 17.20 4.12
N ASP A 25 -1.31 15.98 4.67
CA ASP A 25 -1.06 15.70 6.09
C ASP A 25 0.41 15.31 6.37
N LEU A 26 1.25 15.32 5.32
CA LEU A 26 2.64 14.87 5.37
C LEU A 26 3.51 15.78 6.24
N LYS A 27 4.15 15.20 7.24
CA LYS A 27 5.20 15.84 8.06
C LYS A 27 6.59 15.53 7.49
N ASP A 28 7.56 16.37 7.81
CA ASP A 28 8.90 16.32 7.18
C ASP A 28 9.78 15.13 7.64
N ASP A 29 9.43 14.45 8.74
CA ASP A 29 10.22 13.34 9.30
C ASP A 29 9.39 12.05 9.31
N LEU A 30 9.63 11.19 8.33
CA LEU A 30 8.96 9.89 8.19
C LEU A 30 9.78 8.82 8.92
N LYS A 31 9.41 8.52 10.17
CA LYS A 31 10.10 7.52 11.01
C LYS A 31 9.79 6.07 10.61
N LEU A 32 8.64 5.83 10.03
CA LEU A 32 8.18 4.51 9.56
C LEU A 32 7.94 4.51 8.05
N PRO A 33 7.92 3.34 7.41
CA PRO A 33 7.47 3.22 6.03
C PRO A 33 6.11 3.89 5.85
N THR A 34 6.02 4.83 4.92
CA THR A 34 4.82 5.64 4.74
C THR A 34 4.33 5.58 3.30
N VAL A 35 3.11 5.12 3.11
CA VAL A 35 2.39 5.24 1.83
C VAL A 35 1.68 6.59 1.81
N ILE A 36 1.99 7.40 0.81
CA ILE A 36 1.49 8.76 0.66
C ILE A 36 0.45 8.76 -0.47
N ASP A 37 -0.79 9.01 -0.12
CA ASP A 37 -1.85 9.20 -1.10
C ASP A 37 -1.67 10.54 -1.82
N CYS A 38 -1.35 10.47 -3.12
CA CYS A 38 -1.11 11.60 -4.00
C CYS A 38 -2.32 11.92 -4.89
N SER A 39 -3.52 11.46 -4.54
CA SER A 39 -4.74 11.83 -5.26
C SER A 39 -4.82 13.35 -5.38
N PHE A 40 -4.97 13.84 -6.61
CA PHE A 40 -5.08 15.28 -6.92
C PHE A 40 -3.83 16.14 -6.64
N VAL A 41 -2.67 15.52 -6.45
CA VAL A 41 -1.38 16.23 -6.25
C VAL A 41 -0.59 16.27 -7.54
N SER A 42 -0.04 17.43 -7.88
CA SER A 42 0.80 17.58 -9.06
C SER A 42 2.21 17.05 -8.84
N THR A 43 2.88 16.61 -9.91
CA THR A 43 4.28 16.17 -9.85
C THR A 43 5.23 17.26 -9.35
N GLU A 44 4.94 18.52 -9.64
CA GLU A 44 5.72 19.66 -9.14
C GLU A 44 5.64 19.83 -7.63
N GLU A 45 4.45 19.60 -7.03
CA GLU A 45 4.28 19.66 -5.57
C GLU A 45 5.03 18.54 -4.88
N ILE A 46 4.98 17.32 -5.45
CA ILE A 46 5.74 16.17 -4.93
C ILE A 46 7.24 16.45 -4.96
N LEU A 47 7.77 16.97 -6.08
CA LEU A 47 9.19 17.29 -6.22
C LEU A 47 9.65 18.39 -5.25
N LYS A 48 8.80 19.37 -4.94
CA LYS A 48 9.10 20.45 -3.99
C LYS A 48 9.18 19.98 -2.54
N LYS A 49 8.50 18.87 -2.19
CA LYS A 49 8.39 18.39 -0.81
C LYS A 49 9.68 17.78 -0.26
N ASN A 50 10.68 17.47 -1.11
CA ASN A 50 11.98 16.89 -0.71
C ASN A 50 11.82 15.68 0.24
N LEU A 51 11.03 14.70 -0.18
CA LEU A 51 10.70 13.50 0.59
C LEU A 51 11.97 12.73 0.96
N LYS A 52 12.06 12.30 2.22
CA LYS A 52 13.18 11.53 2.76
C LYS A 52 12.68 10.34 3.55
N GLY A 53 13.54 9.31 3.65
CA GLY A 53 13.22 8.08 4.39
C GLY A 53 12.48 7.05 3.54
N LYS A 54 11.78 6.14 4.19
CA LYS A 54 11.01 5.08 3.54
C LYS A 54 9.61 5.58 3.22
N PHE A 55 9.41 6.04 2.00
CA PHE A 55 8.09 6.47 1.51
C PHE A 55 7.71 5.75 0.23
N PHE A 56 6.42 5.73 -0.08
CA PHE A 56 5.85 5.19 -1.31
C PHE A 56 4.70 6.07 -1.76
N LEU A 57 4.62 6.38 -3.04
CA LEU A 57 3.62 7.26 -3.64
C LEU A 57 2.50 6.43 -4.26
N LEU A 58 1.28 6.63 -3.80
CA LEU A 58 0.06 5.94 -4.25
C LEU A 58 -0.82 6.89 -5.08
N ASN A 59 -1.65 6.33 -5.95
CA ASN A 59 -2.64 7.03 -6.78
C ASN A 59 -2.03 8.01 -7.78
N LEU A 60 -0.88 7.65 -8.33
CA LEU A 60 -0.28 8.33 -9.47
C LEU A 60 -0.62 7.60 -10.77
N ASN A 61 -0.93 8.36 -11.82
CA ASN A 61 -1.08 7.78 -13.15
C ASN A 61 0.29 7.52 -13.81
N GLU A 62 0.31 6.77 -14.91
CA GLU A 62 1.54 6.43 -15.64
C GLU A 62 2.39 7.65 -16.02
N GLU A 63 1.75 8.73 -16.44
CA GLU A 63 2.45 9.94 -16.90
C GLU A 63 3.18 10.62 -15.74
N SER A 64 2.51 10.73 -14.59
CA SER A 64 3.10 11.27 -13.36
C SER A 64 4.28 10.42 -12.85
N ILE A 65 4.16 9.09 -12.91
CA ILE A 65 5.25 8.18 -12.52
C ILE A 65 6.47 8.37 -13.45
N LYS A 66 6.25 8.43 -14.77
CA LYS A 66 7.31 8.70 -15.75
C LYS A 66 8.01 10.03 -15.47
N GLU A 67 7.22 11.09 -15.30
CA GLU A 67 7.73 12.43 -15.07
C GLU A 67 8.57 12.51 -13.78
N LEU A 68 8.07 11.97 -12.65
CA LEU A 68 8.78 11.97 -11.39
C LEU A 68 10.10 11.20 -11.50
N HIS A 69 10.09 9.99 -12.06
CA HIS A 69 11.29 9.19 -12.23
C HIS A 69 12.29 9.81 -13.22
N GLU A 70 11.86 10.51 -14.25
CA GLU A 70 12.73 11.21 -15.19
C GLU A 70 13.40 12.42 -14.54
N LYS A 71 12.65 13.18 -13.75
CA LYS A 71 13.15 14.38 -13.06
C LYS A 71 14.03 14.07 -11.86
N ASN A 72 13.76 12.95 -11.18
CA ASN A 72 14.57 12.51 -10.05
C ASN A 72 14.63 10.97 -9.98
N LYS A 73 15.82 10.40 -10.20
CA LYS A 73 16.07 8.95 -10.17
C LYS A 73 15.90 8.31 -8.80
N ASP A 74 15.94 9.10 -7.73
CA ASP A 74 15.71 8.62 -6.36
C ASP A 74 14.28 8.12 -6.13
N PHE A 75 13.34 8.44 -7.05
CA PHE A 75 11.98 7.89 -7.01
C PHE A 75 11.87 6.45 -7.53
N TYR A 76 12.95 5.85 -8.08
CA TYR A 76 12.93 4.45 -8.48
C TYR A 76 12.54 3.54 -7.32
N GLY A 77 11.51 2.69 -7.52
CA GLY A 77 11.02 1.78 -6.48
C GLY A 77 10.15 2.41 -5.38
N HIS A 78 9.81 3.69 -5.51
CA HIS A 78 8.98 4.40 -4.53
C HIS A 78 7.49 4.56 -4.96
N PHE A 79 7.03 3.77 -5.91
CA PHE A 79 5.66 3.84 -6.39
C PHE A 79 4.83 2.65 -5.91
N VAL A 80 3.59 2.93 -5.52
CA VAL A 80 2.53 1.95 -5.25
C VAL A 80 1.44 2.15 -6.28
N VAL A 81 1.04 1.09 -6.95
CA VAL A 81 0.04 1.15 -8.00
C VAL A 81 -1.26 0.55 -7.52
N ASN A 82 -2.36 1.28 -7.72
CA ASN A 82 -3.69 0.77 -7.48
C ASN A 82 -4.06 -0.23 -8.59
N LEU A 83 -4.37 -1.47 -8.19
CA LEU A 83 -4.68 -2.55 -9.14
C LEU A 83 -5.97 -2.33 -9.93
N ASP A 84 -6.82 -1.41 -9.50
CA ASP A 84 -8.07 -1.10 -10.21
C ASP A 84 -7.89 -0.04 -11.30
N ASP A 85 -6.85 0.79 -11.20
CA ASP A 85 -6.66 1.96 -12.06
C ASP A 85 -5.68 1.73 -13.21
N VAL A 86 -4.95 0.60 -13.21
CA VAL A 86 -3.78 0.50 -14.08
C VAL A 86 -3.86 -0.66 -15.05
N ARG A 87 -3.69 -0.32 -16.32
CA ARG A 87 -3.27 -1.25 -17.37
C ARG A 87 -1.75 -1.35 -17.38
N LEU A 88 -1.18 -1.87 -16.30
CA LEU A 88 0.26 -2.02 -16.21
C LEU A 88 0.77 -3.01 -17.24
N THR A 89 1.84 -2.62 -17.92
CA THR A 89 2.66 -3.57 -18.65
C THR A 89 3.86 -3.96 -17.79
N GLU A 90 4.31 -5.21 -17.92
CA GLU A 90 5.52 -5.74 -17.26
C GLU A 90 6.71 -4.78 -17.42
N ASN A 91 6.96 -4.32 -18.64
CA ASN A 91 8.02 -3.38 -18.94
C ASN A 91 7.94 -2.06 -18.15
N PHE A 92 6.72 -1.59 -17.84
CA PHE A 92 6.53 -0.39 -17.06
C PHE A 92 6.92 -0.60 -15.60
N CYS A 93 6.49 -1.72 -15.01
CA CYS A 93 6.83 -2.07 -13.64
C CYS A 93 8.35 -2.21 -13.46
N LEU A 94 9.01 -2.97 -14.32
CA LEU A 94 10.47 -3.14 -14.29
C LEU A 94 11.23 -1.82 -14.45
N LYS A 95 10.82 -1.01 -15.44
CA LYS A 95 11.47 0.27 -15.73
C LYS A 95 11.44 1.25 -14.56
N HIS A 96 10.38 1.24 -13.77
CA HIS A 96 10.17 2.18 -12.66
C HIS A 96 10.35 1.54 -11.27
N GLY A 97 10.75 0.27 -11.20
CA GLY A 97 10.97 -0.46 -9.95
C GLY A 97 9.69 -0.71 -9.16
N ILE A 98 8.55 -0.85 -9.86
CA ILE A 98 7.25 -1.05 -9.22
C ILE A 98 7.11 -2.51 -8.84
N ASN A 99 7.05 -2.78 -7.54
CA ASN A 99 6.73 -4.08 -6.98
C ASN A 99 5.68 -4.00 -5.88
N LYS A 100 5.17 -2.79 -5.57
CA LYS A 100 4.13 -2.58 -4.56
C LYS A 100 2.81 -2.23 -5.21
N PHE A 101 1.77 -2.93 -4.77
CA PHE A 101 0.44 -2.83 -5.33
C PHE A 101 -0.59 -2.60 -4.22
N PHE A 102 -1.54 -1.74 -4.51
CA PHE A 102 -2.63 -1.43 -3.61
C PHE A 102 -3.92 -2.05 -4.16
N LEU A 103 -4.66 -2.77 -3.32
CA LEU A 103 -5.93 -3.37 -3.68
C LEU A 103 -7.03 -2.90 -2.73
N GLU A 104 -7.95 -2.13 -3.26
CA GLU A 104 -9.17 -1.79 -2.55
C GLU A 104 -10.07 -3.00 -2.42
N THR A 105 -10.53 -3.28 -1.19
CA THR A 105 -11.43 -4.41 -0.91
C THR A 105 -12.90 -4.01 -0.85
N LYS A 106 -13.18 -2.71 -0.96
CA LYS A 106 -14.55 -2.17 -0.92
C LYS A 106 -15.44 -2.88 -1.95
N ASP A 107 -16.60 -3.30 -1.50
CA ASP A 107 -17.62 -3.98 -2.33
C ASP A 107 -17.13 -5.28 -3.00
N ARG A 108 -16.06 -5.90 -2.48
CA ARG A 108 -15.51 -7.16 -2.99
C ARG A 108 -15.77 -8.31 -2.02
N THR A 109 -16.03 -9.49 -2.60
CA THR A 109 -16.01 -10.74 -1.83
C THR A 109 -14.57 -11.19 -1.59
N LEU A 110 -14.32 -11.96 -0.54
CA LEU A 110 -12.99 -12.53 -0.25
C LEU A 110 -12.48 -13.40 -1.42
N HIS A 111 -13.39 -14.10 -2.13
CA HIS A 111 -13.04 -14.85 -3.33
C HIS A 111 -12.48 -13.94 -4.44
N ASN A 112 -13.12 -12.81 -4.70
CA ASN A 112 -12.65 -11.86 -5.72
C ASN A 112 -11.31 -11.21 -5.35
N ILE A 113 -11.09 -10.96 -4.05
CA ILE A 113 -9.80 -10.45 -3.54
C ILE A 113 -8.72 -11.51 -3.78
N HIS A 114 -8.99 -12.76 -3.39
CA HIS A 114 -8.06 -13.87 -3.60
C HIS A 114 -7.68 -14.05 -5.07
N GLN A 115 -8.67 -14.01 -5.98
CA GLN A 115 -8.41 -14.15 -7.42
C GLN A 115 -7.51 -13.02 -7.93
N LYS A 116 -7.76 -11.76 -7.54
CA LYS A 116 -6.91 -10.64 -7.95
C LYS A 116 -5.47 -10.75 -7.43
N ILE A 117 -5.30 -11.25 -6.21
CA ILE A 117 -3.97 -11.53 -5.65
C ILE A 117 -3.27 -12.59 -6.48
N ALA A 118 -3.95 -13.71 -6.79
CA ALA A 118 -3.38 -14.79 -7.60
C ALA A 118 -2.98 -14.30 -9.00
N ASP A 119 -3.87 -13.58 -9.69
CA ASP A 119 -3.62 -13.02 -11.02
C ASP A 119 -2.39 -12.10 -11.03
N LEU A 120 -2.19 -11.30 -9.95
CA LEU A 120 -1.02 -10.44 -9.82
C LEU A 120 0.27 -11.25 -9.61
N PHE A 121 0.23 -12.28 -8.78
CA PHE A 121 1.41 -13.15 -8.59
C PHE A 121 1.79 -13.84 -9.90
N ASP A 122 0.81 -14.33 -10.66
CA ASP A 122 1.04 -14.94 -11.97
C ASP A 122 1.62 -13.93 -12.97
N PHE A 123 1.10 -12.69 -12.98
CA PHE A 123 1.61 -11.59 -13.80
C PHE A 123 3.09 -11.27 -13.49
N CYS A 124 3.44 -11.21 -12.20
CA CYS A 124 4.78 -10.85 -11.75
C CYS A 124 5.79 -12.01 -11.84
N ALA A 125 5.33 -13.27 -11.77
CA ALA A 125 6.20 -14.45 -11.70
C ALA A 125 7.07 -14.61 -12.94
N ASN A 126 6.54 -14.28 -14.12
CA ASN A 126 7.24 -14.40 -15.39
C ASN A 126 8.49 -13.49 -15.48
N ASP A 127 8.48 -12.38 -14.77
CA ASP A 127 9.53 -11.35 -14.77
C ASP A 127 10.45 -11.41 -13.54
N GLY A 128 10.23 -12.36 -12.65
CA GLY A 128 10.96 -12.46 -11.40
C GLY A 128 10.69 -11.30 -10.44
N ILE A 129 9.58 -10.59 -10.61
CA ILE A 129 9.10 -9.57 -9.68
C ILE A 129 8.38 -10.26 -8.54
N TRP A 130 8.78 -9.95 -7.29
CA TRP A 130 8.05 -10.40 -6.10
C TRP A 130 7.10 -9.28 -5.66
N PRO A 131 5.79 -9.42 -5.89
CA PRO A 131 4.83 -8.37 -5.54
C PRO A 131 4.64 -8.26 -4.04
N GLU A 132 4.56 -7.03 -3.56
CA GLU A 132 4.10 -6.67 -2.22
C GLU A 132 2.71 -6.03 -2.37
N ILE A 133 1.70 -6.59 -1.72
CA ILE A 133 0.31 -6.15 -1.85
C ILE A 133 -0.15 -5.51 -0.55
N ILE A 134 -0.78 -4.35 -0.65
CA ILE A 134 -1.42 -3.68 0.48
C ILE A 134 -2.94 -3.77 0.27
N LEU A 135 -3.61 -4.54 1.11
CA LEU A 135 -5.08 -4.67 1.12
C LEU A 135 -5.69 -3.60 2.01
N THR A 136 -6.80 -3.02 1.60
CA THR A 136 -7.62 -2.22 2.54
C THR A 136 -8.47 -3.12 3.41
N SER A 137 -8.46 -2.89 4.70
CA SER A 137 -9.39 -3.56 5.63
C SER A 137 -10.81 -2.95 5.53
N PRO A 138 -11.86 -3.73 5.76
CA PRO A 138 -13.23 -3.23 5.73
C PRO A 138 -13.51 -2.04 6.66
N ASP A 139 -12.83 -1.94 7.80
CA ASP A 139 -12.97 -0.84 8.76
C ASP A 139 -12.53 0.52 8.21
N VAL A 140 -11.73 0.55 7.16
CA VAL A 140 -11.35 1.78 6.47
C VAL A 140 -12.58 2.49 5.89
N TYR A 141 -13.55 1.71 5.39
CA TYR A 141 -14.78 2.20 4.76
C TYR A 141 -15.97 2.22 5.72
N ASN A 142 -16.07 1.21 6.59
CA ASN A 142 -17.14 1.06 7.57
C ASN A 142 -16.54 0.83 8.96
N PRO A 143 -16.59 1.83 9.86
CA PRO A 143 -16.02 1.69 11.22
C PRO A 143 -16.64 0.56 12.05
N ASP A 144 -17.86 0.14 11.72
CA ASP A 144 -18.58 -0.92 12.41
C ASP A 144 -18.44 -2.30 11.72
N ALA A 145 -17.49 -2.42 10.77
CA ALA A 145 -17.28 -3.68 10.06
C ALA A 145 -16.80 -4.78 11.01
N ASP A 146 -17.39 -5.98 10.85
CA ASP A 146 -16.85 -7.17 11.48
C ASP A 146 -15.55 -7.58 10.80
N LEU A 147 -14.45 -7.55 11.54
CA LEU A 147 -13.12 -7.84 11.02
C LEU A 147 -12.72 -9.30 11.16
N GLU A 148 -13.53 -10.14 11.81
CA GLU A 148 -13.15 -11.53 12.12
C GLU A 148 -12.91 -12.34 10.85
N GLU A 149 -13.82 -12.29 9.88
CA GLU A 149 -13.71 -13.03 8.63
C GLU A 149 -12.53 -12.53 7.78
N PHE A 150 -12.36 -11.21 7.71
CA PHE A 150 -11.28 -10.61 6.93
C PHE A 150 -9.91 -10.84 7.56
N SER A 151 -9.79 -10.82 8.89
CA SER A 151 -8.52 -11.10 9.57
C SER A 151 -8.10 -12.56 9.40
N LYS A 152 -9.05 -13.51 9.46
CA LYS A 152 -8.78 -14.93 9.13
C LYS A 152 -8.31 -15.09 7.69
N PHE A 153 -8.98 -14.45 6.74
CA PHE A 153 -8.56 -14.42 5.34
C PHE A 153 -7.13 -13.88 5.18
N TYR A 154 -6.82 -12.76 5.85
CA TYR A 154 -5.49 -12.17 5.81
C TYR A 154 -4.43 -13.10 6.42
N ASP A 155 -4.77 -13.90 7.43
CA ASP A 155 -3.84 -14.83 8.07
C ASP A 155 -3.38 -15.97 7.17
N ASP A 156 -4.15 -16.31 6.14
CA ASP A 156 -3.78 -17.34 5.15
C ASP A 156 -2.65 -16.89 4.22
N TYR A 157 -2.30 -15.59 4.21
CA TYR A 157 -1.26 -15.06 3.33
C TYR A 157 0.09 -14.91 4.02
N ASN A 158 1.16 -15.04 3.22
CA ASN A 158 2.51 -14.72 3.67
C ASN A 158 2.63 -13.20 3.93
N LYS A 159 2.92 -12.83 5.18
CA LYS A 159 3.04 -11.44 5.65
C LYS A 159 4.23 -10.68 5.05
N GLU A 160 5.14 -11.37 4.36
CA GLU A 160 6.21 -10.73 3.58
C GLU A 160 5.69 -10.11 2.28
N HIS A 161 4.61 -10.68 1.72
CA HIS A 161 4.06 -10.26 0.44
C HIS A 161 2.71 -9.57 0.53
N VAL A 162 1.96 -9.82 1.58
CA VAL A 162 0.63 -9.22 1.77
C VAL A 162 0.61 -8.43 3.08
N SER A 163 0.22 -7.19 2.98
CA SER A 163 0.06 -6.24 4.09
C SER A 163 -1.39 -5.81 4.17
N VAL A 164 -1.82 -5.30 5.31
CA VAL A 164 -3.17 -4.73 5.48
C VAL A 164 -3.09 -3.28 5.92
N MET A 165 -3.92 -2.43 5.35
CA MET A 165 -4.19 -1.06 5.79
C MET A 165 -5.50 -1.04 6.58
N THR A 166 -5.45 -0.59 7.83
CA THR A 166 -6.58 -0.60 8.77
C THR A 166 -6.59 0.64 9.67
N LYS A 167 -7.72 0.97 10.24
CA LYS A 167 -7.85 1.92 11.36
C LYS A 167 -7.67 1.25 12.72
N HIS A 168 -7.81 -0.08 12.78
CA HIS A 168 -7.78 -0.90 13.98
C HIS A 168 -6.66 -1.96 13.91
N PRO A 169 -5.37 -1.58 13.95
CA PRO A 169 -4.25 -2.51 13.81
C PRO A 169 -4.24 -3.62 14.88
N GLU A 170 -4.79 -3.34 16.06
CA GLU A 170 -4.95 -4.30 17.15
C GLU A 170 -5.79 -5.53 16.76
N ALA A 171 -6.81 -5.35 15.90
CA ALA A 171 -7.66 -6.45 15.44
C ALA A 171 -6.89 -7.52 14.66
N TYR A 172 -5.78 -7.16 14.02
CA TYR A 172 -4.94 -8.06 13.23
C TYR A 172 -3.80 -8.68 14.02
N ARG A 173 -3.50 -8.18 15.24
CA ARG A 173 -2.45 -8.71 16.13
C ARG A 173 -2.95 -9.76 17.10
N ILE A 174 -4.20 -9.70 17.48
CA ILE A 174 -4.78 -10.63 18.47
C ILE A 174 -4.67 -12.09 18.02
N TYR A 175 -4.80 -12.36 16.72
CA TYR A 175 -4.69 -13.71 16.17
C TYR A 175 -3.25 -14.28 16.20
N TRP A 176 -2.22 -13.43 16.21
CA TRP A 176 -0.81 -13.87 16.29
C TRP A 176 -0.42 -14.47 17.65
N TYR A 177 -1.05 -14.04 18.73
CA TYR A 177 -0.74 -14.52 20.09
C TYR A 177 -1.40 -15.86 20.43
N HIS A 178 -2.36 -16.32 19.66
CA HIS A 178 -3.07 -17.58 19.91
C HIS A 178 -2.52 -18.77 19.10
N GLN A 179 -1.54 -18.56 18.21
CA GLN A 179 -0.92 -19.63 17.41
C GLN A 179 0.52 -19.99 17.87
N ASN A 180 1.05 -19.34 18.89
CA ASN A 180 2.30 -19.66 19.58
C ASN A 180 1.98 -20.00 21.05
#